data_1a7eb312fdd4f2258cd343ddedfe7b69
#
_entry.id   1a7eb312fdd4f2258cd343ddedfe7b69
#
_cell.length_a   1.000
_cell.length_b   1.000
_cell.length_c   1.000
_cell.angle_alpha   90.00
_cell.angle_beta   90.00
_cell.angle_gamma   90.00
#
_symmetry.space_group_name_H-M   'P 1'
#
loop_
_entity.id
_entity.type
_entity.pdbx_description
1 polymer ?
#
loop_
_entity_poly.entity_id
_entity_poly.type
_entity_poly.pdbx_seq_one_letter_code
_entity_poly.pdbx_strand_id
1 'polypeptide(L)'
;HSGITVDEAGYIYIAGGTESSDFPVTKGAYDTSFNGARSWGGDVFVTKLNPTGTEIVFSTFIGGEVQETIGSGGIKVDSEGNIIIVGITASHDFPLTQGVIDNNDNMHAFLSKLSPDGQKLLFSTFFGSSSREGIAGLTIDDKDNIYISGATLTAGLPVTDNAFRKKIIIPKSGNLKDHFIAKINARDHKISYLSYFATDGYSSSFIQWTKPNRLIVCGSPTAEGFPVTDNAISKKGKGKLDCFVSVFNSETMTLEYASLFGGSDEDRVLSANFINKDTIVIGG
;
A
#
# COMPACT_ATOMS: atom_id res chain seq x y z
N HIS A 1 -6.88 -8.61 -5.90
CA HIS A 1 -6.86 -7.89 -4.63
C HIS A 1 -7.98 -6.84 -4.61
N SER A 2 -8.42 -6.44 -3.43
CA SER A 2 -9.48 -5.46 -3.23
C SER A 2 -9.25 -4.69 -1.93
N GLY A 3 -9.84 -3.49 -1.84
CA GLY A 3 -9.82 -2.67 -0.64
C GLY A 3 -11.23 -2.18 -0.32
N ILE A 4 -11.50 -2.02 0.97
CA ILE A 4 -12.73 -1.43 1.47
C ILE A 4 -12.39 -0.48 2.62
N THR A 5 -13.06 0.66 2.68
CA THR A 5 -12.98 1.60 3.79
C THR A 5 -14.33 2.30 3.98
N VAL A 6 -14.53 2.88 5.15
CA VAL A 6 -15.75 3.62 5.50
C VAL A 6 -15.32 4.96 6.07
N ASP A 7 -15.98 6.05 5.66
CA ASP A 7 -15.75 7.38 6.23
C ASP A 7 -16.56 7.60 7.53
N GLU A 8 -16.33 8.73 8.20
CA GLU A 8 -17.02 9.07 9.45
C GLU A 8 -18.54 9.24 9.28
N ALA A 9 -19.01 9.54 8.08
CA ALA A 9 -20.42 9.67 7.74
C ALA A 9 -21.08 8.32 7.39
N GLY A 10 -20.28 7.22 7.36
CA GLY A 10 -20.76 5.89 7.09
C GLY A 10 -20.80 5.51 5.61
N TYR A 11 -20.35 6.36 4.68
CA TYR A 11 -20.24 5.97 3.27
C TYR A 11 -19.18 4.89 3.10
N ILE A 12 -19.48 3.93 2.24
CA ILE A 12 -18.63 2.75 1.98
C ILE A 12 -17.89 2.98 0.67
N TYR A 13 -16.59 2.79 0.69
CA TYR A 13 -15.72 2.92 -0.49
C TYR A 13 -15.07 1.57 -0.79
N ILE A 14 -15.19 1.12 -2.02
CA ILE A 14 -14.67 -0.15 -2.49
C ILE A 14 -13.79 0.11 -3.71
N ALA A 15 -12.62 -0.51 -3.73
CA ALA A 15 -11.78 -0.52 -4.92
C ALA A 15 -11.31 -1.95 -5.21
N GLY A 16 -11.17 -2.27 -6.49
CA GLY A 16 -10.76 -3.59 -6.95
C GLY A 16 -10.48 -3.57 -8.45
N GLY A 17 -9.99 -4.67 -8.99
CA GLY A 17 -9.84 -4.86 -10.43
C GLY A 17 -11.10 -5.44 -11.06
N THR A 18 -11.38 -5.08 -12.29
CA THR A 18 -12.46 -5.65 -13.09
C THR A 18 -12.00 -5.89 -14.53
N GLU A 19 -12.44 -7.00 -15.11
CA GLU A 19 -12.29 -7.31 -16.54
C GLU A 19 -13.58 -7.06 -17.32
N SER A 20 -14.61 -6.51 -16.65
CA SER A 20 -15.95 -6.32 -17.21
C SER A 20 -16.11 -4.92 -17.79
N SER A 21 -16.24 -4.83 -19.10
CA SER A 21 -16.50 -3.56 -19.79
C SER A 21 -17.89 -2.97 -19.49
N ASP A 22 -18.78 -3.74 -18.90
CA ASP A 22 -20.12 -3.37 -18.45
C ASP A 22 -20.22 -3.17 -16.93
N PHE A 23 -19.07 -3.07 -16.25
CA PHE A 23 -19.04 -2.73 -14.82
C PHE A 23 -19.80 -1.42 -14.57
N PRO A 24 -20.67 -1.35 -13.54
CA PRO A 24 -21.51 -0.19 -13.32
C PRO A 24 -20.70 1.05 -12.95
N VAL A 25 -20.62 2.00 -13.87
CA VAL A 25 -20.04 3.34 -13.65
C VAL A 25 -21.12 4.41 -13.72
N THR A 26 -20.90 5.54 -13.03
CA THR A 26 -21.88 6.62 -12.96
C THR A 26 -21.57 7.72 -13.97
N LYS A 27 -22.64 8.33 -14.52
CA LYS A 27 -22.50 9.45 -15.44
C LYS A 27 -21.78 10.63 -14.75
N GLY A 28 -20.74 11.15 -15.42
CA GLY A 28 -19.95 12.27 -14.91
C GLY A 28 -18.84 11.88 -13.95
N ALA A 29 -18.62 10.59 -13.70
CA ALA A 29 -17.44 10.09 -13.00
C ALA A 29 -16.17 10.41 -13.79
N TYR A 30 -15.02 10.34 -13.13
CA TYR A 30 -13.71 10.67 -13.71
C TYR A 30 -13.44 9.93 -15.01
N ASP A 31 -13.62 8.60 -15.01
CA ASP A 31 -13.51 7.77 -16.20
C ASP A 31 -14.67 6.75 -16.24
N THR A 32 -15.37 6.73 -17.36
CA THR A 32 -16.48 5.81 -17.62
C THR A 32 -16.15 4.79 -18.70
N SER A 33 -14.92 4.80 -19.20
CA SER A 33 -14.44 3.95 -20.27
C SER A 33 -13.58 2.82 -19.70
N PHE A 34 -13.93 1.58 -20.01
CA PHE A 34 -13.07 0.44 -19.73
C PHE A 34 -11.98 0.37 -20.81
N ASN A 35 -10.72 0.55 -20.41
CA ASN A 35 -9.57 0.58 -21.31
C ASN A 35 -8.68 -0.67 -21.17
N GLY A 36 -8.77 -1.38 -20.06
CA GLY A 36 -7.90 -2.50 -19.71
C GLY A 36 -8.01 -3.71 -20.63
N ALA A 37 -6.93 -4.47 -20.71
CA ALA A 37 -6.93 -5.75 -21.41
C ALA A 37 -7.81 -6.77 -20.66
N ARG A 38 -8.57 -7.58 -21.38
CA ARG A 38 -9.42 -8.65 -20.81
C ARG A 38 -8.65 -9.87 -20.32
N SER A 39 -7.39 -9.69 -19.95
CA SER A 39 -6.55 -10.75 -19.40
C SER A 39 -5.73 -10.20 -18.22
N TRP A 40 -5.89 -10.81 -17.05
CA TRP A 40 -5.09 -10.55 -15.86
C TRP A 40 -5.36 -9.23 -15.09
N GLY A 41 -6.61 -8.76 -15.01
CA GLY A 41 -6.95 -7.70 -14.05
C GLY A 41 -7.74 -6.51 -14.58
N GLY A 42 -7.64 -6.18 -15.88
CA GLY A 42 -8.40 -5.05 -16.46
C GLY A 42 -8.11 -3.72 -15.79
N ASP A 43 -9.13 -2.88 -15.60
CA ASP A 43 -9.03 -1.60 -14.90
C ASP A 43 -9.31 -1.72 -13.40
N VAL A 44 -8.75 -0.82 -12.61
CA VAL A 44 -9.22 -0.59 -11.24
C VAL A 44 -10.55 0.16 -11.29
N PHE A 45 -11.53 -0.31 -10.53
CA PHE A 45 -12.73 0.47 -10.23
C PHE A 45 -12.67 1.07 -8.83
N VAL A 46 -13.31 2.24 -8.66
CA VAL A 46 -13.54 2.87 -7.36
C VAL A 46 -15.02 3.19 -7.26
N THR A 47 -15.69 2.59 -6.28
CA THR A 47 -17.13 2.76 -6.05
C THR A 47 -17.39 3.29 -4.64
N LYS A 48 -18.19 4.34 -4.53
CA LYS A 48 -18.73 4.85 -3.28
C LYS A 48 -20.20 4.49 -3.17
N LEU A 49 -20.55 3.83 -2.06
CA LEU A 49 -21.93 3.50 -1.73
C LEU A 49 -22.45 4.41 -0.60
N ASN A 50 -23.76 4.57 -0.52
CA ASN A 50 -24.40 5.21 0.61
C ASN A 50 -24.19 4.38 1.91
N PRO A 51 -24.45 4.95 3.11
CA PRO A 51 -24.21 4.25 4.38
C PRO A 51 -25.00 2.95 4.59
N THR A 52 -26.08 2.76 3.84
CA THR A 52 -26.87 1.52 3.89
C THR A 52 -26.42 0.47 2.90
N GLY A 53 -25.47 0.81 2.00
CA GLY A 53 -24.99 -0.08 0.93
C GLY A 53 -26.00 -0.35 -0.19
N THR A 54 -27.08 0.43 -0.27
CA THR A 54 -28.19 0.16 -1.20
C THR A 54 -28.12 0.98 -2.49
N GLU A 55 -27.26 2.01 -2.55
CA GLU A 55 -27.15 2.92 -3.69
C GLU A 55 -25.69 3.24 -4.01
N ILE A 56 -25.38 3.29 -5.30
CA ILE A 56 -24.10 3.77 -5.80
C ILE A 56 -24.16 5.30 -5.85
N VAL A 57 -23.32 5.96 -5.05
CA VAL A 57 -23.16 7.42 -5.07
C VAL A 57 -22.34 7.84 -6.28
N PHE A 58 -21.21 7.18 -6.51
CA PHE A 58 -20.46 7.21 -7.75
C PHE A 58 -19.68 5.90 -7.95
N SER A 59 -19.33 5.64 -9.20
CA SER A 59 -18.43 4.57 -9.59
C SER A 59 -17.65 5.00 -10.84
N THR A 60 -16.34 4.78 -10.83
CA THR A 60 -15.41 5.20 -11.89
C THR A 60 -14.36 4.13 -12.15
N PHE A 61 -13.78 4.11 -13.33
CA PHE A 61 -12.54 3.39 -13.60
C PHE A 61 -11.32 4.28 -13.32
N ILE A 62 -10.18 3.64 -13.10
CA ILE A 62 -8.83 4.21 -13.18
C ILE A 62 -7.94 3.15 -13.77
N GLY A 63 -7.45 3.37 -14.97
CA GLY A 63 -6.60 2.42 -15.67
C GLY A 63 -6.10 2.96 -16.98
N GLY A 64 -5.36 2.13 -17.68
CA GLY A 64 -4.87 2.35 -19.03
C GLY A 64 -5.11 1.14 -19.93
N GLU A 65 -4.29 1.00 -20.97
CA GLU A 65 -4.54 0.02 -22.02
C GLU A 65 -4.22 -1.45 -21.67
N VAL A 66 -3.56 -1.72 -20.51
CA VAL A 66 -3.11 -3.07 -20.17
C VAL A 66 -3.84 -3.60 -18.94
N GLN A 67 -3.22 -3.56 -17.78
CA GLN A 67 -3.82 -4.08 -16.54
C GLN A 67 -3.41 -3.28 -15.31
N GLU A 68 -4.34 -3.16 -14.40
CA GLU A 68 -4.15 -2.58 -13.09
C GLU A 68 -4.61 -3.53 -11.99
N THR A 69 -3.90 -3.49 -10.89
CA THR A 69 -4.31 -4.16 -9.65
C THR A 69 -4.18 -3.22 -8.47
N ILE A 70 -5.08 -3.35 -7.52
CA ILE A 70 -4.99 -2.58 -6.26
C ILE A 70 -4.20 -3.37 -5.22
N GLY A 71 -3.48 -2.69 -4.32
CA GLY A 71 -2.85 -3.29 -3.14
C GLY A 71 -3.89 -3.82 -2.14
N SER A 72 -3.51 -4.78 -1.31
CA SER A 72 -4.38 -5.27 -0.24
C SER A 72 -4.71 -4.14 0.73
N GLY A 73 -5.99 -3.75 0.80
CA GLY A 73 -6.42 -2.58 1.59
C GLY A 73 -5.98 -1.23 1.00
N GLY A 74 -5.66 -1.19 -0.29
CA GLY A 74 -5.11 -0.04 -1.01
C GLY A 74 -6.09 1.09 -1.29
N ILE A 75 -7.09 1.33 -0.42
CA ILE A 75 -8.00 2.47 -0.47
C ILE A 75 -8.16 3.11 0.92
N LYS A 76 -8.07 4.43 0.97
CA LYS A 76 -8.35 5.26 2.15
C LYS A 76 -9.06 6.53 1.72
N VAL A 77 -9.71 7.19 2.70
CA VAL A 77 -10.39 8.48 2.51
C VAL A 77 -9.78 9.47 3.49
N ASP A 78 -9.33 10.61 2.99
CA ASP A 78 -8.76 11.68 3.84
C ASP A 78 -9.85 12.54 4.52
N SER A 79 -9.44 13.50 5.35
CA SER A 79 -10.35 14.37 6.11
C SER A 79 -11.20 15.30 5.24
N GLU A 80 -10.81 15.52 3.98
CA GLU A 80 -11.57 16.29 2.98
C GLU A 80 -12.52 15.40 2.15
N GLY A 81 -12.51 14.08 2.39
CA GLY A 81 -13.30 13.10 1.65
C GLY A 81 -12.67 12.65 0.33
N ASN A 82 -11.44 13.07 0.02
CA ASN A 82 -10.75 12.60 -1.17
C ASN A 82 -10.35 11.12 -1.02
N ILE A 83 -10.40 10.40 -2.13
CA ILE A 83 -10.14 8.97 -2.16
C ILE A 83 -8.71 8.72 -2.60
N ILE A 84 -7.93 8.06 -1.75
CA ILE A 84 -6.54 7.70 -2.00
C ILE A 84 -6.50 6.22 -2.34
N ILE A 85 -5.89 5.87 -3.46
CA ILE A 85 -5.71 4.49 -3.91
C ILE A 85 -4.25 4.23 -4.26
N VAL A 86 -3.82 3.00 -4.00
CA VAL A 86 -2.49 2.50 -4.37
C VAL A 86 -2.60 1.14 -5.03
N GLY A 87 -1.71 0.88 -5.96
CA GLY A 87 -1.70 -0.37 -6.68
C GLY A 87 -0.50 -0.52 -7.61
N ILE A 88 -0.67 -1.35 -8.60
CA ILE A 88 0.32 -1.63 -9.65
C ILE A 88 -0.39 -1.48 -10.99
N THR A 89 0.27 -0.85 -11.94
CA THR A 89 -0.16 -0.77 -13.35
C THR A 89 0.91 -1.35 -14.27
N ALA A 90 0.47 -1.98 -15.34
CA ALA A 90 1.31 -2.35 -16.47
C ALA A 90 1.07 -1.44 -17.69
N SER A 91 0.23 -0.42 -17.56
CA SER A 91 -0.14 0.49 -18.64
C SER A 91 0.82 1.65 -18.75
N HIS A 92 1.36 1.89 -19.93
CA HIS A 92 2.22 3.04 -20.20
C HIS A 92 1.43 4.36 -20.24
N ASP A 93 0.16 4.28 -20.57
CA ASP A 93 -0.79 5.40 -20.65
C ASP A 93 -1.61 5.59 -19.36
N PHE A 94 -1.19 4.96 -18.24
CA PHE A 94 -1.84 5.15 -16.93
C PHE A 94 -1.95 6.64 -16.59
N PRO A 95 -3.12 7.13 -16.14
CA PRO A 95 -3.35 8.55 -15.93
C PRO A 95 -2.48 9.13 -14.82
N LEU A 96 -1.64 10.10 -15.15
CA LEU A 96 -0.72 10.79 -14.25
C LEU A 96 -0.99 12.29 -14.25
N THR A 97 -0.82 12.95 -13.09
CA THR A 97 -0.99 14.39 -12.94
C THR A 97 0.32 15.15 -12.75
N GLN A 98 1.40 14.47 -12.35
CA GLN A 98 2.73 15.06 -12.18
C GLN A 98 3.76 14.28 -12.99
N GLY A 99 4.84 15.00 -13.34
CA GLY A 99 5.91 14.50 -14.21
C GLY A 99 6.47 13.16 -13.75
N VAL A 100 6.45 12.26 -14.68
CA VAL A 100 6.79 10.85 -14.54
C VAL A 100 8.28 10.70 -14.31
N ILE A 101 8.64 9.76 -13.45
CA ILE A 101 9.90 9.05 -13.62
C ILE A 101 9.65 8.16 -14.85
N ASP A 102 10.15 8.57 -16.00
CA ASP A 102 10.06 7.81 -17.25
C ASP A 102 10.85 6.52 -17.10
N ASN A 103 10.13 5.42 -16.99
CA ASN A 103 10.73 4.10 -16.85
C ASN A 103 10.18 3.21 -17.95
N ASN A 104 11.05 2.75 -18.80
CA ASN A 104 10.79 1.83 -19.90
C ASN A 104 10.40 0.41 -19.45
N ASP A 105 10.02 0.21 -18.19
CA ASP A 105 9.68 -1.09 -17.62
C ASP A 105 8.17 -1.31 -17.51
N ASN A 106 7.75 -2.55 -17.61
CA ASN A 106 6.37 -2.96 -17.85
C ASN A 106 5.45 -3.01 -16.61
N MET A 107 5.91 -2.58 -15.42
CA MET A 107 5.08 -2.60 -14.20
C MET A 107 5.51 -1.51 -13.24
N HIS A 108 4.56 -0.66 -12.82
CA HIS A 108 4.81 0.44 -11.91
C HIS A 108 3.84 0.41 -10.73
N ALA A 109 4.35 0.66 -9.54
CA ALA A 109 3.49 1.01 -8.42
C ALA A 109 2.93 2.41 -8.65
N PHE A 110 1.66 2.64 -8.28
CA PHE A 110 1.02 3.95 -8.39
C PHE A 110 0.37 4.39 -7.08
N LEU A 111 0.29 5.70 -6.91
CA LEU A 111 -0.47 6.40 -5.89
C LEU A 111 -1.35 7.43 -6.59
N SER A 112 -2.66 7.33 -6.41
CA SER A 112 -3.63 8.24 -7.00
C SER A 112 -4.61 8.78 -5.97
N LYS A 113 -5.10 10.01 -6.18
CA LYS A 113 -6.07 10.70 -5.33
C LYS A 113 -7.20 11.25 -6.17
N LEU A 114 -8.43 10.80 -5.91
CA LEU A 114 -9.65 11.29 -6.55
C LEU A 114 -10.37 12.30 -5.65
N SER A 115 -11.13 13.18 -6.28
CA SER A 115 -12.05 14.08 -5.57
C SER A 115 -13.17 13.33 -4.85
N PRO A 116 -13.83 13.93 -3.82
CA PRO A 116 -14.86 13.29 -3.01
C PRO A 116 -16.10 12.85 -3.80
N ASP A 117 -16.34 13.49 -4.94
CA ASP A 117 -17.43 13.20 -5.89
C ASP A 117 -17.04 12.18 -6.99
N GLY A 118 -15.79 11.73 -7.01
CA GLY A 118 -15.26 10.80 -8.00
C GLY A 118 -15.15 11.36 -9.42
N GLN A 119 -15.18 12.68 -9.61
CA GLN A 119 -15.21 13.29 -10.94
C GLN A 119 -13.84 13.77 -11.43
N LYS A 120 -12.88 13.92 -10.52
CA LYS A 120 -11.55 14.47 -10.85
C LYS A 120 -10.43 13.64 -10.27
N LEU A 121 -9.39 13.43 -11.06
CA LEU A 121 -8.11 12.96 -10.59
C LEU A 121 -7.31 14.16 -10.09
N LEU A 122 -7.15 14.27 -8.77
CA LEU A 122 -6.49 15.40 -8.12
C LEU A 122 -4.98 15.25 -8.13
N PHE A 123 -4.51 14.01 -7.97
CA PHE A 123 -3.11 13.65 -7.95
C PHE A 123 -2.95 12.21 -8.43
N SER A 124 -1.93 11.95 -9.22
CA SER A 124 -1.53 10.61 -9.63
C SER A 124 -0.07 10.60 -10.03
N THR A 125 0.68 9.63 -9.52
CA THR A 125 2.09 9.45 -9.81
C THR A 125 2.48 7.98 -9.76
N PHE A 126 3.54 7.63 -10.46
CA PHE A 126 4.24 6.38 -10.20
C PHE A 126 5.07 6.51 -8.91
N PHE A 127 5.28 5.37 -8.26
CA PHE A 127 6.10 5.26 -7.07
C PHE A 127 7.20 4.21 -7.30
N GLY A 128 8.43 4.57 -6.95
CA GLY A 128 9.57 3.64 -7.05
C GLY A 128 10.69 4.17 -7.92
N SER A 129 11.62 3.29 -8.31
CA SER A 129 12.84 3.70 -9.01
C SER A 129 12.89 3.32 -10.48
N SER A 130 12.42 2.17 -10.88
CA SER A 130 12.53 1.72 -12.27
C SER A 130 11.67 0.53 -12.64
N SER A 131 11.41 -0.42 -11.77
CA SER A 131 10.56 -1.55 -12.10
C SER A 131 10.36 -2.48 -10.91
N ARG A 132 9.16 -3.06 -10.84
CA ARG A 132 8.80 -4.12 -9.91
C ARG A 132 8.77 -3.71 -8.44
N GLU A 133 8.39 -2.47 -8.16
CA GLU A 133 7.85 -2.12 -6.86
C GLU A 133 6.38 -2.52 -6.80
N GLY A 134 5.99 -3.15 -5.68
CA GLY A 134 4.59 -3.43 -5.38
C GLY A 134 4.20 -2.75 -4.09
N ILE A 135 3.12 -1.96 -4.12
CA ILE A 135 2.53 -1.42 -2.89
C ILE A 135 1.51 -2.44 -2.36
N ALA A 136 1.70 -2.87 -1.13
CA ALA A 136 0.86 -3.87 -0.49
C ALA A 136 -0.09 -3.27 0.57
N GLY A 137 0.31 -2.18 1.23
CA GLY A 137 -0.47 -1.57 2.30
C GLY A 137 -0.52 -0.06 2.22
N LEU A 138 -1.65 0.51 2.66
CA LEU A 138 -1.95 1.94 2.68
C LEU A 138 -2.64 2.31 4.00
N THR A 139 -2.17 3.38 4.65
CA THR A 139 -2.86 4.04 5.76
C THR A 139 -2.60 5.53 5.74
N ILE A 140 -3.41 6.30 6.45
CA ILE A 140 -3.25 7.75 6.63
C ILE A 140 -3.28 8.10 8.11
N ASP A 141 -2.61 9.18 8.49
CA ASP A 141 -2.70 9.72 9.85
C ASP A 141 -3.79 10.81 9.97
N ASP A 142 -3.97 11.38 11.15
CA ASP A 142 -4.96 12.44 11.42
C ASP A 142 -4.57 13.82 10.85
N LYS A 143 -3.43 13.90 10.16
CA LYS A 143 -2.96 15.06 9.39
C LYS A 143 -3.00 14.77 7.89
N ASP A 144 -3.64 13.67 7.49
CA ASP A 144 -3.75 13.16 6.12
C ASP A 144 -2.41 12.79 5.46
N ASN A 145 -1.32 12.64 6.23
CA ASN A 145 -0.10 12.08 5.65
C ASN A 145 -0.34 10.63 5.27
N ILE A 146 0.17 10.25 4.12
CA ILE A 146 -0.01 8.93 3.54
C ILE A 146 1.18 8.06 3.92
N TYR A 147 0.91 6.86 4.39
CA TYR A 147 1.92 5.85 4.67
C TYR A 147 1.66 4.64 3.79
N ILE A 148 2.69 4.19 3.10
CA ILE A 148 2.64 2.99 2.27
C ILE A 148 3.72 2.00 2.68
N SER A 149 3.40 0.74 2.54
CA SER A 149 4.36 -0.35 2.64
C SER A 149 4.28 -1.22 1.40
N GLY A 150 5.40 -1.84 1.05
CA GLY A 150 5.45 -2.66 -0.13
C GLY A 150 6.75 -3.43 -0.24
N ALA A 151 6.98 -4.00 -1.42
CA ALA A 151 8.19 -4.72 -1.73
C ALA A 151 8.84 -4.17 -3.00
N THR A 152 10.16 -4.22 -3.04
CA THR A 152 10.96 -3.89 -4.22
C THR A 152 11.89 -5.04 -4.57
N LEU A 153 12.14 -5.23 -5.85
CA LEU A 153 13.13 -6.17 -6.37
C LEU A 153 14.42 -5.47 -6.78
N THR A 154 14.54 -4.16 -6.51
CA THR A 154 15.66 -3.34 -6.98
C THR A 154 16.36 -2.59 -5.84
N ALA A 155 17.64 -2.31 -6.02
CA ALA A 155 18.44 -1.52 -5.09
C ALA A 155 18.31 0.00 -5.31
N GLY A 156 17.43 0.44 -6.21
CA GLY A 156 17.37 1.82 -6.71
C GLY A 156 16.37 2.74 -6.02
N LEU A 157 15.68 2.32 -4.94
CA LEU A 157 14.76 3.22 -4.25
C LEU A 157 15.45 4.49 -3.78
N PRO A 158 14.88 5.69 -4.04
CA PRO A 158 15.43 6.97 -3.63
C PRO A 158 15.19 7.20 -2.13
N VAL A 159 15.85 6.40 -1.30
CA VAL A 159 15.71 6.47 0.16
C VAL A 159 16.13 7.82 0.70
N THR A 160 15.43 8.28 1.73
CA THR A 160 15.68 9.58 2.36
C THR A 160 16.90 9.54 3.29
N ASP A 161 17.46 10.72 3.61
CA ASP A 161 18.64 10.82 4.49
C ASP A 161 18.40 10.27 5.88
N ASN A 162 17.18 10.39 6.39
CA ASN A 162 16.72 9.85 7.67
C ASN A 162 16.21 8.40 7.61
N ALA A 163 16.45 7.68 6.50
CA ALA A 163 16.03 6.30 6.34
C ALA A 163 16.61 5.41 7.44
N PHE A 164 15.78 4.52 7.99
CA PHE A 164 16.19 3.48 8.93
C PHE A 164 17.27 2.58 8.30
N ARG A 165 17.07 2.20 7.02
CA ARG A 165 18.01 1.40 6.26
C ARG A 165 18.15 1.95 4.83
N LYS A 166 19.37 2.32 4.45
CA LYS A 166 19.67 2.94 3.16
C LYS A 166 20.02 1.95 2.05
N LYS A 167 20.27 0.69 2.38
CA LYS A 167 20.70 -0.32 1.41
C LYS A 167 19.83 -1.56 1.51
N ILE A 168 19.54 -2.13 0.36
CA ILE A 168 18.91 -3.43 0.26
C ILE A 168 19.85 -4.50 0.86
N ILE A 169 19.28 -5.47 1.56
CA ILE A 169 20.01 -6.66 1.96
C ILE A 169 19.73 -7.73 0.92
N ILE A 170 20.79 -8.31 0.36
CA ILE A 170 20.70 -9.44 -0.56
C ILE A 170 20.70 -10.71 0.28
N PRO A 171 19.58 -11.44 0.37
CA PRO A 171 19.56 -12.69 1.14
C PRO A 171 20.43 -13.77 0.48
N LYS A 172 20.82 -14.78 1.25
CA LYS A 172 21.63 -15.89 0.74
C LYS A 172 20.97 -16.70 -0.37
N SER A 173 19.64 -16.66 -0.43
CA SER A 173 18.84 -17.24 -1.53
C SER A 173 19.13 -16.60 -2.90
N GLY A 174 19.74 -15.42 -2.93
CA GLY A 174 20.01 -14.66 -4.14
C GLY A 174 18.80 -13.94 -4.72
N ASN A 175 17.62 -14.14 -4.17
CA ASN A 175 16.40 -13.43 -4.59
C ASN A 175 16.39 -12.03 -3.99
N LEU A 176 16.59 -11.03 -4.85
CA LEU A 176 16.46 -9.63 -4.48
C LEU A 176 14.98 -9.33 -4.21
N LYS A 177 14.62 -9.23 -2.94
CA LYS A 177 13.30 -8.78 -2.52
C LYS A 177 13.41 -8.15 -1.15
N ASP A 178 13.07 -6.91 -1.05
CA ASP A 178 13.13 -6.17 0.20
C ASP A 178 11.82 -5.41 0.41
N HIS A 179 11.42 -5.25 1.64
CA HIS A 179 10.28 -4.42 1.98
C HIS A 179 10.71 -2.97 2.13
N PHE A 180 9.79 -2.07 1.81
CA PHE A 180 9.98 -0.64 2.05
C PHE A 180 8.80 -0.05 2.82
N ILE A 181 9.09 1.06 3.48
CA ILE A 181 8.09 1.92 4.15
C ILE A 181 8.32 3.33 3.64
N ALA A 182 7.25 4.01 3.25
CA ALA A 182 7.30 5.42 2.88
C ALA A 182 6.23 6.23 3.60
N LYS A 183 6.56 7.51 3.85
CA LYS A 183 5.66 8.56 4.30
C LYS A 183 5.63 9.66 3.27
N ILE A 184 4.43 10.00 2.80
CA ILE A 184 4.18 11.05 1.83
C ILE A 184 3.41 12.16 2.52
N ASN A 185 3.85 13.39 2.37
CA ASN A 185 3.24 14.55 3.00
C ASN A 185 1.89 14.87 2.35
N ALA A 186 0.87 15.15 3.16
CA ALA A 186 -0.49 15.45 2.70
C ALA A 186 -0.59 16.69 1.81
N ARG A 187 0.27 17.72 2.03
CA ARG A 187 0.13 19.04 1.39
C ARG A 187 0.75 19.11 0.01
N ASP A 188 1.97 18.57 -0.13
CA ASP A 188 2.77 18.71 -1.36
C ASP A 188 3.03 17.38 -2.06
N HIS A 189 2.51 16.28 -1.50
CA HIS A 189 2.66 14.92 -1.96
C HIS A 189 4.12 14.46 -2.13
N LYS A 190 5.06 15.11 -1.44
CA LYS A 190 6.46 14.72 -1.46
C LYS A 190 6.74 13.60 -0.47
N ILE A 191 7.65 12.72 -0.84
CA ILE A 191 8.18 11.69 0.04
C ILE A 191 9.01 12.38 1.13
N SER A 192 8.55 12.29 2.39
CA SER A 192 9.25 12.82 3.57
C SER A 192 10.07 11.75 4.29
N TYR A 193 9.76 10.47 4.02
CA TYR A 193 10.51 9.32 4.50
C TYR A 193 10.37 8.17 3.52
N LEU A 194 11.49 7.53 3.19
CA LEU A 194 11.52 6.28 2.42
C LEU A 194 12.71 5.46 2.90
N SER A 195 12.46 4.22 3.26
CA SER A 195 13.45 3.31 3.81
C SER A 195 13.21 1.88 3.35
N TYR A 196 14.27 1.13 3.08
CA TYR A 196 14.22 -0.33 3.13
C TYR A 196 13.96 -0.77 4.57
N PHE A 197 13.30 -1.91 4.75
CA PHE A 197 12.91 -2.31 6.10
C PHE A 197 13.17 -3.78 6.44
N ALA A 198 12.69 -4.73 5.64
CA ALA A 198 12.78 -6.16 5.94
C ALA A 198 13.14 -6.95 4.69
N THR A 199 13.86 -8.05 4.84
CA THR A 199 14.38 -8.84 3.72
C THR A 199 13.48 -10.01 3.37
N ASP A 200 13.48 -10.36 2.09
CA ASP A 200 13.03 -11.60 1.45
C ASP A 200 11.77 -12.23 2.08
N GLY A 201 10.62 -11.83 1.59
CA GLY A 201 9.34 -12.40 2.00
C GLY A 201 8.29 -12.28 0.92
N TYR A 202 7.17 -12.92 1.12
CA TYR A 202 5.99 -12.72 0.28
C TYR A 202 5.50 -11.28 0.43
N SER A 203 5.03 -10.70 -0.66
CA SER A 203 4.73 -9.28 -0.86
C SER A 203 3.59 -8.69 -0.02
N SER A 204 3.08 -9.37 0.98
CA SER A 204 2.03 -8.83 1.85
C SER A 204 2.65 -8.22 3.10
N SER A 205 2.77 -6.90 3.10
CA SER A 205 2.99 -6.15 4.32
C SER A 205 1.76 -5.30 4.61
N PHE A 206 1.20 -5.44 5.79
CA PHE A 206 0.12 -4.59 6.28
C PHE A 206 0.70 -3.39 6.99
N ILE A 207 0.11 -2.24 6.76
CA ILE A 207 0.46 -1.00 7.43
C ILE A 207 -0.80 -0.36 8.00
N GLN A 208 -0.76 0.06 9.25
CA GLN A 208 -1.85 0.75 9.90
C GLN A 208 -1.32 1.82 10.85
N TRP A 209 -1.89 3.02 10.71
CA TRP A 209 -1.66 4.09 11.67
C TRP A 209 -2.72 4.11 12.77
N THR A 210 -2.33 4.49 13.98
CA THR A 210 -3.23 4.72 15.11
C THR A 210 -2.71 5.80 16.04
N LYS A 211 -3.64 6.48 16.70
CA LYS A 211 -3.31 7.47 17.75
C LYS A 211 -2.57 6.82 18.92
N PRO A 212 -1.66 7.54 19.60
CA PRO A 212 -1.16 8.89 19.31
C PRO A 212 0.05 8.89 18.38
N ASN A 213 0.31 8.48 17.33
CA ASN A 213 1.49 8.49 16.44
C ASN A 213 2.17 7.11 16.34
N ARG A 214 1.38 6.05 16.31
CA ARG A 214 1.91 4.70 16.09
C ARG A 214 1.62 4.23 14.68
N LEU A 215 2.64 3.71 14.04
CA LEU A 215 2.54 3.07 12.73
C LEU A 215 2.95 1.61 12.91
N ILE A 216 2.00 0.69 12.70
CA ILE A 216 2.29 -0.74 12.69
C ILE A 216 2.58 -1.19 11.28
N VAL A 217 3.58 -2.04 11.16
CA VAL A 217 3.89 -2.79 9.95
C VAL A 217 4.02 -4.26 10.30
N CYS A 218 3.25 -5.09 9.63
CA CYS A 218 3.28 -6.54 9.78
C CYS A 218 3.50 -7.22 8.44
N GLY A 219 4.09 -8.40 8.45
CA GLY A 219 4.32 -9.18 7.24
C GLY A 219 5.04 -10.47 7.55
N SER A 220 5.58 -11.11 6.53
CA SER A 220 6.27 -12.39 6.66
C SER A 220 7.61 -12.33 5.90
N PRO A 221 8.67 -11.77 6.53
CA PRO A 221 10.00 -11.78 5.97
C PRO A 221 10.68 -13.11 6.24
N THR A 222 11.80 -13.38 5.57
CA THR A 222 12.79 -14.28 6.14
C THR A 222 13.41 -13.62 7.37
N ALA A 223 13.80 -14.42 8.35
CA ALA A 223 14.39 -13.89 9.59
C ALA A 223 15.76 -13.22 9.36
N GLU A 224 16.40 -13.43 8.21
CA GLU A 224 17.72 -12.89 7.90
C GLU A 224 17.68 -11.37 7.73
N GLY A 225 18.38 -10.64 8.60
CA GLY A 225 18.49 -9.19 8.54
C GLY A 225 17.25 -8.41 8.99
N PHE A 226 16.24 -9.09 9.55
CA PHE A 226 15.09 -8.37 10.14
C PHE A 226 15.52 -7.66 11.44
N PRO A 227 15.18 -6.37 11.60
CA PRO A 227 15.55 -5.61 12.78
C PRO A 227 14.66 -5.99 13.97
N VAL A 228 15.19 -6.69 14.95
CA VAL A 228 14.49 -6.97 16.21
C VAL A 228 14.95 -6.04 17.32
N THR A 229 14.03 -5.61 18.19
CA THR A 229 14.34 -4.79 19.35
C THR A 229 14.67 -5.64 20.59
N ASP A 230 15.26 -5.02 21.61
CA ASP A 230 15.65 -5.76 22.81
C ASP A 230 14.49 -6.36 23.61
N ASN A 231 13.32 -5.72 23.55
CA ASN A 231 12.08 -6.16 24.16
C ASN A 231 11.22 -7.06 23.27
N ALA A 232 11.78 -7.62 22.18
CA ALA A 232 11.08 -8.51 21.27
C ALA A 232 10.59 -9.79 21.97
N ILE A 233 9.41 -10.27 21.59
CA ILE A 233 8.88 -11.57 22.01
C ILE A 233 9.81 -12.70 21.53
N SER A 234 10.26 -12.61 20.27
CA SER A 234 11.27 -13.48 19.73
C SER A 234 12.28 -12.71 18.89
N LYS A 235 13.56 -12.95 19.18
CA LYS A 235 14.69 -12.34 18.45
C LYS A 235 15.18 -13.20 17.28
N LYS A 236 14.66 -14.41 17.14
CA LYS A 236 15.09 -15.37 16.11
C LYS A 236 13.87 -16.00 15.46
N GLY A 237 13.92 -16.15 14.17
CA GLY A 237 13.00 -16.99 13.43
C GLY A 237 13.18 -18.46 13.80
N LYS A 238 12.12 -19.23 13.70
CA LYS A 238 12.11 -20.67 13.97
C LYS A 238 11.82 -21.48 12.71
N GLY A 239 11.09 -20.88 11.75
CA GLY A 239 10.63 -21.52 10.53
C GLY A 239 11.43 -21.12 9.30
N LYS A 240 10.91 -21.54 8.16
CA LYS A 240 11.40 -21.11 6.85
C LYS A 240 10.98 -19.68 6.56
N LEU A 241 9.79 -19.31 7.03
CA LEU A 241 9.19 -18.00 6.94
C LEU A 241 8.46 -17.75 8.26
N ASP A 242 8.76 -16.66 8.92
CA ASP A 242 8.11 -16.28 10.17
C ASP A 242 7.33 -14.97 9.97
N CYS A 243 6.35 -14.71 10.81
CA CYS A 243 5.69 -13.44 10.85
C CYS A 243 6.52 -12.38 11.58
N PHE A 244 6.33 -11.13 11.24
CA PHE A 244 6.86 -10.01 12.01
C PHE A 244 5.78 -9.00 12.37
N VAL A 245 6.03 -8.28 13.45
CA VAL A 245 5.33 -7.07 13.81
C VAL A 245 6.35 -6.00 14.18
N SER A 246 6.13 -4.80 13.67
CA SER A 246 6.96 -3.63 13.98
C SER A 246 6.09 -2.44 14.29
N VAL A 247 6.52 -1.63 15.23
CA VAL A 247 5.87 -0.37 15.60
C VAL A 247 6.88 0.76 15.42
N PHE A 248 6.50 1.72 14.62
CA PHE A 248 7.24 2.97 14.44
C PHE A 248 6.49 4.12 15.09
N ASN A 249 7.23 5.10 15.56
CA ASN A 249 6.69 6.42 15.82
C ASN A 249 6.46 7.11 14.46
N SER A 250 5.22 7.45 14.14
CA SER A 250 4.86 7.97 12.82
C SER A 250 5.31 9.42 12.57
N GLU A 251 5.67 10.18 13.61
CA GLU A 251 6.21 11.52 13.45
C GLU A 251 7.70 11.50 13.11
N THR A 252 8.47 10.74 13.89
CA THR A 252 9.93 10.65 13.76
C THR A 252 10.40 9.55 12.80
N MET A 253 9.52 8.61 12.47
CA MET A 253 9.82 7.37 11.72
C MET A 253 10.90 6.52 12.40
N THR A 254 10.99 6.57 13.72
CA THR A 254 11.90 5.72 14.51
C THR A 254 11.22 4.40 14.87
N LEU A 255 11.96 3.31 14.77
CA LEU A 255 11.50 1.98 15.16
C LEU A 255 11.48 1.89 16.69
N GLU A 256 10.30 1.67 17.30
CA GLU A 256 10.09 1.54 18.74
C GLU A 256 10.03 0.08 19.19
N TYR A 257 9.49 -0.79 18.34
CA TYR A 257 9.35 -2.21 18.63
C TYR A 257 9.42 -3.03 17.34
N ALA A 258 10.09 -4.16 17.39
CA ALA A 258 10.07 -5.15 16.33
C ALA A 258 10.33 -6.55 16.88
N SER A 259 9.51 -7.51 16.47
CA SER A 259 9.57 -8.90 16.89
C SER A 259 9.25 -9.85 15.77
N LEU A 260 9.88 -11.00 15.80
CA LEU A 260 9.47 -12.16 15.00
C LEU A 260 8.53 -13.03 15.83
N PHE A 261 7.66 -13.79 15.17
CA PHE A 261 6.86 -14.85 15.77
C PHE A 261 6.45 -15.86 14.70
N GLY A 262 6.48 -17.14 15.07
CA GLY A 262 6.19 -18.24 14.15
C GLY A 262 6.52 -19.60 14.75
N GLY A 263 6.19 -20.63 14.00
CA GLY A 263 6.46 -22.04 14.30
C GLY A 263 7.71 -22.57 13.60
N SER A 264 7.68 -23.86 13.22
CA SER A 264 8.83 -24.54 12.57
C SER A 264 8.76 -24.53 11.04
N ASP A 265 7.65 -24.10 10.47
CA ASP A 265 7.44 -24.06 9.03
C ASP A 265 7.15 -22.63 8.53
N GLU A 266 6.29 -22.46 7.52
CA GLU A 266 5.93 -21.16 6.96
C GLU A 266 4.73 -20.57 7.68
N ASP A 267 4.91 -19.40 8.27
CA ASP A 267 3.87 -18.60 8.88
C ASP A 267 3.65 -17.30 8.10
N ARG A 268 2.40 -16.94 7.84
CA ARG A 268 2.06 -15.78 7.02
C ARG A 268 1.06 -14.88 7.71
N VAL A 269 1.29 -13.57 7.63
CA VAL A 269 0.31 -12.55 8.03
C VAL A 269 -0.62 -12.29 6.84
N LEU A 270 -1.92 -12.44 7.06
CA LEU A 270 -2.97 -12.12 6.09
C LEU A 270 -3.73 -10.84 6.46
N SER A 271 -3.75 -10.49 7.74
CA SER A 271 -4.39 -9.27 8.23
C SER A 271 -3.76 -8.82 9.55
N ALA A 272 -3.83 -7.53 9.82
CA ALA A 272 -3.48 -6.97 11.13
C ALA A 272 -4.39 -5.77 11.42
N ASN A 273 -4.82 -5.62 12.67
CA ASN A 273 -5.64 -4.50 13.09
C ASN A 273 -5.36 -4.12 14.55
N PHE A 274 -5.47 -2.82 14.87
CA PHE A 274 -5.55 -2.37 16.24
C PHE A 274 -6.97 -2.55 16.77
N ILE A 275 -7.12 -3.22 17.90
CA ILE A 275 -8.37 -3.22 18.66
C ILE A 275 -8.45 -1.97 19.55
N ASN A 276 -7.31 -1.58 20.11
CA ASN A 276 -7.15 -0.38 20.94
C ASN A 276 -5.67 0.07 20.90
N LYS A 277 -5.35 1.15 21.64
CA LYS A 277 -4.00 1.72 21.67
C LYS A 277 -2.86 0.74 22.05
N ASP A 278 -3.17 -0.36 22.74
CA ASP A 278 -2.19 -1.28 23.31
C ASP A 278 -2.31 -2.72 22.77
N THR A 279 -3.33 -2.99 21.91
CA THR A 279 -3.64 -4.35 21.46
C THR A 279 -3.70 -4.41 19.93
N ILE A 280 -2.83 -5.24 19.38
CA ILE A 280 -2.81 -5.61 17.96
C ILE A 280 -3.35 -7.03 17.84
N VAL A 281 -4.25 -7.26 16.89
CA VAL A 281 -4.65 -8.60 16.46
C VAL A 281 -4.08 -8.85 15.07
N ILE A 282 -3.43 -9.98 14.93
CA ILE A 282 -2.84 -10.43 13.68
C ILE A 282 -3.51 -11.76 13.33
N GLY A 283 -3.96 -11.88 12.09
CA GLY A 283 -4.54 -13.10 11.54
C GLY A 283 -3.71 -13.61 10.36
N GLY A 284 -3.58 -14.93 10.27
CA GLY A 284 -2.84 -15.59 9.20
C GLY A 284 -3.21 -17.06 9.05
#